data_c27291836f42dca930195e7c997e1d0e
#
_entry.id   c27291836f42dca930195e7c997e1d0e
#
_cell.length_a   1.000
_cell.length_b   1.000
_cell.length_c   1.000
_cell.angle_alpha   90.00
_cell.angle_beta   90.00
_cell.angle_gamma   90.00
#
_symmetry.space_group_name_H-M   'P 1'
#
loop_
_entity.id
_entity.type
_entity.pdbx_description
1 polymer ?
#
loop_
_entity_poly.entity_id
_entity_poly.type
_entity_poly.pdbx_seq_one_letter_code
_entity_poly.pdbx_strand_id
1 'polypeptide(L)'
;TCSKKGEPFDKLINKHQMLPNPLARFCTGSLKRDTITKYLRNLGWKKWHNIMGIRSDEKHRCKDGFQNGFYPHYPMVEANHSLLNVDQFWDKQSFKLDLPVVRGKTIKGNCDLCFLKSESQLASMVRDHPELAQWWIDAEKRLNRRFERNRGMEEFAKFVNAQQDWIFNNEAFLCQKDGGECTG
;
A
#
# COMPACT_ATOMS: atom_id res chain seq x y z
N THR A 1 -15.24 -9.31 13.62
CA THR A 1 -14.16 -10.11 13.00
C THR A 1 -13.82 -9.50 11.66
N CYS A 2 -12.52 -9.27 11.40
CA CYS A 2 -12.07 -8.81 10.08
C CYS A 2 -12.24 -9.93 9.05
N SER A 3 -12.78 -9.60 7.88
CA SER A 3 -12.79 -10.50 6.75
C SER A 3 -11.37 -10.79 6.26
N LYS A 4 -11.13 -12.05 5.90
CA LYS A 4 -9.83 -12.50 5.32
C LYS A 4 -9.91 -12.76 3.81
N LYS A 5 -11.09 -12.60 3.20
CA LYS A 5 -11.37 -12.96 1.80
C LYS A 5 -11.61 -11.76 0.88
N GLY A 6 -11.32 -10.53 1.34
CA GLY A 6 -11.44 -9.33 0.52
C GLY A 6 -12.85 -8.72 0.42
N GLU A 7 -13.88 -9.30 1.04
CA GLU A 7 -15.26 -8.83 0.92
C GLU A 7 -15.49 -7.34 1.26
N PRO A 8 -14.78 -6.73 2.24
CA PRO A 8 -14.93 -5.30 2.49
C PRO A 8 -14.47 -4.45 1.30
N PHE A 9 -13.44 -4.92 0.57
CA PHE A 9 -12.92 -4.23 -0.59
C PHE A 9 -13.89 -4.38 -1.78
N ASP A 10 -14.43 -5.57 -2.00
CA ASP A 10 -15.47 -5.80 -3.02
C ASP A 10 -16.72 -4.94 -2.78
N LYS A 11 -17.21 -4.88 -1.54
CA LYS A 11 -18.33 -4.01 -1.18
C LYS A 11 -18.04 -2.55 -1.46
N LEU A 12 -16.82 -2.11 -1.19
CA LEU A 12 -16.39 -0.74 -1.43
C LEU A 12 -16.35 -0.42 -2.93
N ILE A 13 -15.76 -1.31 -3.73
CA ILE A 13 -15.71 -1.19 -5.19
C ILE A 13 -17.13 -1.15 -5.77
N ASN A 14 -18.00 -2.06 -5.33
CA ASN A 14 -19.38 -2.11 -5.79
C ASN A 14 -20.16 -0.85 -5.39
N LYS A 15 -19.93 -0.32 -4.19
CA LYS A 15 -20.56 0.93 -3.75
C LYS A 15 -20.15 2.14 -4.61
N HIS A 16 -18.88 2.25 -4.95
CA HIS A 16 -18.36 3.36 -5.74
C HIS A 16 -18.49 3.17 -7.25
N GLN A 17 -18.79 1.95 -7.72
CA GLN A 17 -18.78 1.56 -9.14
C GLN A 17 -17.49 1.98 -9.84
N MET A 18 -16.38 1.95 -9.10
CA MET A 18 -15.07 2.42 -9.53
C MET A 18 -13.97 1.63 -8.84
N LEU A 19 -12.86 1.41 -9.55
CA LEU A 19 -11.63 0.87 -8.97
C LEU A 19 -10.79 2.00 -8.35
N PRO A 20 -10.21 1.80 -7.16
CA PRO A 20 -9.27 2.76 -6.60
C PRO A 20 -8.00 2.83 -7.48
N ASN A 21 -7.44 4.02 -7.59
CA ASN A 21 -6.27 4.30 -8.41
C ASN A 21 -5.39 5.38 -7.74
N PRO A 22 -4.23 5.74 -8.29
CA PRO A 22 -3.35 6.74 -7.69
C PRO A 22 -4.02 8.10 -7.40
N LEU A 23 -5.03 8.50 -8.19
CA LEU A 23 -5.75 9.75 -8.00
C LEU A 23 -6.94 9.63 -7.04
N ALA A 24 -7.58 8.45 -7.01
CA ALA A 24 -8.78 8.19 -6.23
C ALA A 24 -8.57 7.04 -5.23
N ARG A 25 -7.83 7.32 -4.15
CA ARG A 25 -7.46 6.34 -3.12
C ARG A 25 -8.50 6.18 -2.02
N PHE A 26 -9.78 6.07 -2.40
CA PHE A 26 -10.88 5.91 -1.45
C PHE A 26 -10.78 4.64 -0.58
N CYS A 27 -10.04 3.62 -1.04
CA CYS A 27 -9.79 2.42 -0.25
C CYS A 27 -9.06 2.71 1.07
N THR A 28 -8.05 3.59 1.06
CA THR A 28 -7.33 4.00 2.29
C THR A 28 -8.26 4.77 3.22
N GLY A 29 -9.05 5.70 2.69
CA GLY A 29 -10.03 6.46 3.48
C GLY A 29 -11.03 5.51 4.15
N SER A 30 -11.80 4.80 3.35
CA SER A 30 -12.94 4.02 3.84
C SER A 30 -12.57 2.78 4.65
N LEU A 31 -11.53 2.02 4.22
CA LEU A 31 -11.19 0.75 4.89
C LEU A 31 -10.29 0.94 6.12
N LYS A 32 -9.53 2.03 6.19
CA LYS A 32 -8.62 2.28 7.32
C LYS A 32 -9.11 3.44 8.18
N ARG A 33 -9.01 4.67 7.68
CA ARG A 33 -9.27 5.89 8.45
C ARG A 33 -10.71 5.97 8.98
N ASP A 34 -11.69 5.80 8.13
CA ASP A 34 -13.10 5.94 8.50
C ASP A 34 -13.54 4.81 9.44
N THR A 35 -12.99 3.61 9.27
CA THR A 35 -13.22 2.46 10.16
C THR A 35 -12.69 2.74 11.57
N ILE A 36 -11.45 3.24 11.69
CA ILE A 36 -10.85 3.62 12.97
C ILE A 36 -11.66 4.74 13.63
N THR A 37 -11.98 5.79 12.85
CA THR A 37 -12.77 6.93 13.33
C THR A 37 -14.12 6.49 13.86
N LYS A 38 -14.83 5.62 13.12
CA LYS A 38 -16.13 5.08 13.55
C LYS A 38 -16.00 4.28 14.84
N TYR A 39 -14.99 3.43 14.95
CA TYR A 39 -14.73 2.64 16.14
C TYR A 39 -14.49 3.53 17.38
N LEU A 40 -13.60 4.52 17.26
CA LEU A 40 -13.30 5.43 18.37
C LEU A 40 -14.51 6.28 18.78
N ARG A 41 -15.31 6.74 17.81
CA ARG A 41 -16.55 7.46 18.11
C ARG A 41 -17.57 6.58 18.84
N ASN A 42 -17.67 5.31 18.48
CA ASN A 42 -18.55 4.35 19.18
C ASN A 42 -18.09 4.10 20.62
N LEU A 43 -16.79 4.27 20.92
CA LEU A 43 -16.25 4.28 22.29
C LEU A 43 -16.49 5.61 23.04
N GLY A 44 -17.17 6.59 22.42
CA GLY A 44 -17.45 7.89 23.02
C GLY A 44 -16.34 8.92 22.83
N TRP A 45 -15.29 8.62 22.09
CA TRP A 45 -14.19 9.55 21.85
C TRP A 45 -14.60 10.67 20.88
N LYS A 46 -14.46 11.90 21.30
CA LYS A 46 -14.75 13.09 20.47
C LYS A 46 -13.51 13.63 19.76
N LYS A 47 -12.35 13.52 20.41
CA LYS A 47 -11.04 13.95 19.91
C LYS A 47 -9.98 12.97 20.40
N TRP A 48 -8.96 12.74 19.57
CA TRP A 48 -7.81 11.88 19.91
C TRP A 48 -6.55 12.32 19.19
N HIS A 49 -5.40 11.85 19.65
CA HIS A 49 -4.14 11.93 18.92
C HIS A 49 -3.97 10.67 18.06
N ASN A 50 -3.70 10.86 16.79
CA ASN A 50 -3.41 9.75 15.86
C ASN A 50 -1.91 9.66 15.65
N ILE A 51 -1.28 8.66 16.28
CA ILE A 51 0.15 8.44 16.18
C ILE A 51 0.45 7.76 14.83
N MET A 52 1.32 8.38 14.05
CA MET A 52 1.70 7.90 12.71
C MET A 52 3.21 7.65 12.64
N GLY A 53 3.59 6.47 12.15
CA GLY A 53 4.99 6.07 11.99
C GLY A 53 5.66 6.67 10.76
N ILE A 54 5.49 7.98 10.51
CA ILE A 54 6.19 8.69 9.45
C ILE A 54 7.60 9.01 9.93
N ARG A 55 8.61 8.61 9.14
CA ARG A 55 10.03 8.84 9.45
C ARG A 55 10.45 10.27 9.13
N SER A 56 11.60 10.70 9.65
CA SER A 56 12.13 12.05 9.41
C SER A 56 12.45 12.29 7.92
N ASP A 57 12.91 11.27 7.19
CA ASP A 57 13.15 11.32 5.75
C ASP A 57 11.86 11.42 4.91
N GLU A 58 10.70 11.16 5.52
CA GLU A 58 9.37 11.27 4.92
C GLU A 58 8.56 12.47 5.44
N LYS A 59 9.19 13.45 6.08
CA LYS A 59 8.53 14.60 6.73
C LYS A 59 7.57 15.36 5.80
N HIS A 60 7.82 15.35 4.49
CA HIS A 60 6.93 15.96 3.49
C HIS A 60 5.51 15.37 3.48
N ARG A 61 5.31 14.19 4.05
CA ARG A 61 3.99 13.53 4.19
C ARG A 61 3.21 13.98 5.41
N CYS A 62 3.85 14.69 6.34
CA CYS A 62 3.19 15.18 7.55
C CYS A 62 2.17 16.25 7.20
N LYS A 63 1.03 16.19 7.87
CA LYS A 63 -0.04 17.19 7.78
C LYS A 63 -0.36 17.68 9.18
N ASP A 64 -0.32 18.97 9.37
CA ASP A 64 -0.63 19.58 10.65
C ASP A 64 -2.12 19.88 10.82
N GLY A 65 -2.50 20.17 12.06
CA GLY A 65 -3.82 20.62 12.41
C GLY A 65 -4.84 19.52 12.68
N PHE A 66 -6.03 19.93 13.10
CA PHE A 66 -7.13 19.03 13.43
C PHE A 66 -7.80 18.46 12.17
N GLN A 67 -7.87 17.15 12.07
CA GLN A 67 -8.44 16.46 10.91
C GLN A 67 -9.47 15.42 11.37
N ASN A 68 -10.73 15.55 10.95
CA ASN A 68 -11.78 14.53 11.13
C ASN A 68 -11.93 13.95 12.56
N GLY A 69 -11.60 14.72 13.60
CA GLY A 69 -11.70 14.29 15.01
C GLY A 69 -10.35 13.96 15.65
N PHE A 70 -9.23 14.05 14.95
CA PHE A 70 -7.92 13.76 15.53
C PHE A 70 -6.88 14.84 15.26
N TYR A 71 -5.86 14.88 16.11
CA TYR A 71 -4.61 15.57 15.89
C TYR A 71 -3.55 14.57 15.46
N PRO A 72 -2.90 14.76 14.30
CA PRO A 72 -1.79 13.90 13.89
C PRO A 72 -0.60 14.13 14.82
N HIS A 73 0.13 13.05 15.10
CA HIS A 73 1.35 13.07 15.91
C HIS A 73 2.41 12.18 15.27
N TYR A 74 3.64 12.67 15.12
CA TYR A 74 4.71 12.05 14.35
C TYR A 74 5.98 11.83 15.20
N PRO A 75 5.99 10.90 16.14
CA PRO A 75 7.11 10.73 17.09
C PRO A 75 8.46 10.46 16.40
N MET A 76 8.46 9.75 15.28
CA MET A 76 9.70 9.45 14.56
C MET A 76 10.28 10.70 13.87
N VAL A 77 9.43 11.60 13.39
CA VAL A 77 9.87 12.90 12.85
C VAL A 77 10.43 13.77 13.96
N GLU A 78 9.77 13.83 15.10
CA GLU A 78 10.19 14.60 16.28
C GLU A 78 11.53 14.09 16.83
N ALA A 79 11.71 12.76 16.87
CA ALA A 79 12.95 12.11 17.28
C ALA A 79 14.05 12.08 16.19
N ASN A 80 13.78 12.65 15.01
CA ASN A 80 14.66 12.63 13.84
C ASN A 80 15.09 11.20 13.41
N HIS A 81 14.19 10.22 13.55
CA HIS A 81 14.43 8.84 13.14
C HIS A 81 14.16 8.64 11.66
N SER A 82 15.21 8.28 10.93
CA SER A 82 15.18 7.93 9.49
C SER A 82 15.01 6.42 9.25
N LEU A 83 14.98 6.00 7.99
CA LEU A 83 15.00 4.57 7.62
C LEU A 83 16.19 3.85 8.25
N LEU A 84 17.37 4.45 8.24
CA LEU A 84 18.57 3.86 8.83
C LEU A 84 18.39 3.53 10.32
N ASN A 85 17.73 4.42 11.06
CA ASN A 85 17.46 4.17 12.49
C ASN A 85 16.49 3.00 12.68
N VAL A 86 15.49 2.85 11.80
CA VAL A 86 14.56 1.72 11.81
C VAL A 86 15.29 0.41 11.51
N ASP A 87 16.15 0.39 10.50
CA ASP A 87 16.94 -0.79 10.15
C ASP A 87 17.88 -1.19 11.30
N GLN A 88 18.60 -0.24 11.88
CA GLN A 88 19.46 -0.47 13.06
C GLN A 88 18.67 -0.96 14.28
N PHE A 89 17.43 -0.53 14.46
CA PHE A 89 16.56 -1.03 15.50
C PHE A 89 16.24 -2.52 15.27
N TRP A 90 15.83 -2.88 14.05
CA TRP A 90 15.47 -4.27 13.73
C TRP A 90 16.66 -5.22 13.74
N ASP A 91 17.85 -4.75 13.36
CA ASP A 91 19.07 -5.55 13.42
C ASP A 91 19.43 -5.98 14.85
N LYS A 92 19.05 -5.18 15.85
CA LYS A 92 19.32 -5.46 17.27
C LYS A 92 18.25 -6.34 17.92
N GLN A 93 17.13 -6.64 17.25
CA GLN A 93 16.09 -7.47 17.83
C GLN A 93 16.47 -8.95 17.79
N SER A 94 16.02 -9.70 18.79
CA SER A 94 16.22 -11.17 18.88
C SER A 94 15.37 -11.95 17.86
N PHE A 95 14.46 -11.30 17.17
CA PHE A 95 13.61 -11.87 16.13
C PHE A 95 13.66 -11.01 14.87
N LYS A 96 13.37 -11.62 13.73
CA LYS A 96 13.24 -10.93 12.44
C LYS A 96 11.85 -11.15 11.88
N LEU A 97 11.37 -10.18 11.09
CA LEU A 97 10.05 -10.27 10.48
C LEU A 97 10.04 -11.17 9.23
N ASP A 98 11.22 -11.59 8.74
CA ASP A 98 11.44 -12.42 7.53
C ASP A 98 10.60 -11.95 6.33
N LEU A 99 10.47 -10.63 6.19
CA LEU A 99 9.75 -10.04 5.08
C LEU A 99 10.62 -10.07 3.82
N PRO A 100 10.11 -10.61 2.71
CA PRO A 100 10.87 -10.63 1.47
C PRO A 100 11.13 -9.19 1.00
N VAL A 101 12.40 -8.92 0.72
CA VAL A 101 12.87 -7.59 0.28
C VAL A 101 13.44 -7.70 -1.12
N VAL A 102 13.01 -6.84 -2.02
CA VAL A 102 13.59 -6.68 -3.35
C VAL A 102 14.10 -5.25 -3.48
N ARG A 103 15.39 -5.11 -3.76
CA ARG A 103 16.07 -3.80 -3.88
C ARG A 103 15.82 -2.86 -2.70
N GLY A 104 15.95 -3.37 -1.49
CA GLY A 104 15.75 -2.60 -0.25
C GLY A 104 14.28 -2.26 0.07
N LYS A 105 13.32 -2.75 -0.71
CA LYS A 105 11.88 -2.51 -0.47
C LYS A 105 11.16 -3.81 -0.14
N THR A 106 10.33 -3.78 0.88
CA THR A 106 9.47 -4.91 1.26
C THR A 106 8.38 -5.15 0.21
N ILE A 107 8.33 -6.37 -0.35
CA ILE A 107 7.34 -6.71 -1.38
C ILE A 107 5.93 -6.80 -0.76
N LYS A 108 5.81 -7.43 0.42
CA LYS A 108 4.54 -7.75 1.08
C LYS A 108 4.06 -6.69 2.09
N GLY A 109 4.66 -5.50 2.10
CA GLY A 109 4.38 -4.47 3.10
C GLY A 109 3.00 -3.80 3.01
N ASN A 110 2.38 -3.76 1.85
CA ASN A 110 1.05 -3.17 1.60
C ASN A 110 0.09 -4.23 1.08
N CYS A 111 -1.12 -3.80 0.64
CA CYS A 111 -2.07 -4.70 -0.02
C CYS A 111 -1.39 -5.44 -1.18
N ASP A 112 -1.79 -6.69 -1.40
CA ASP A 112 -1.33 -7.47 -2.55
C ASP A 112 -1.64 -6.72 -3.84
N LEU A 113 -0.68 -6.68 -4.76
CA LEU A 113 -0.79 -6.02 -6.06
C LEU A 113 -1.36 -4.59 -6.02
N CYS A 114 -1.13 -3.87 -4.92
CA CYS A 114 -1.53 -2.47 -4.79
C CYS A 114 -0.92 -1.63 -5.92
N PHE A 115 -1.74 -0.86 -6.61
CA PHE A 115 -1.34 0.04 -7.71
C PHE A 115 -0.32 1.12 -7.33
N LEU A 116 -0.01 1.26 -6.03
CA LEU A 116 1.05 2.16 -5.53
C LEU A 116 2.42 1.45 -5.41
N LYS A 117 2.48 0.15 -5.60
CA LYS A 117 3.76 -0.58 -5.65
C LYS A 117 4.50 -0.25 -6.95
N SER A 118 5.82 -0.33 -6.92
CA SER A 118 6.62 -0.23 -8.14
C SER A 118 6.33 -1.40 -9.08
N GLU A 119 6.56 -1.22 -10.36
CA GLU A 119 6.33 -2.26 -11.35
C GLU A 119 7.15 -3.53 -11.06
N SER A 120 8.39 -3.36 -10.58
CA SER A 120 9.23 -4.49 -10.16
C SER A 120 8.65 -5.29 -8.99
N GLN A 121 8.06 -4.60 -7.99
CA GLN A 121 7.39 -5.26 -6.88
C GLN A 121 6.14 -6.01 -7.34
N LEU A 122 5.34 -5.40 -8.21
CA LEU A 122 4.17 -6.05 -8.80
C LEU A 122 4.56 -7.27 -9.63
N ALA A 123 5.60 -7.14 -10.48
CA ALA A 123 6.09 -8.24 -11.31
C ALA A 123 6.60 -9.42 -10.47
N SER A 124 7.38 -9.16 -9.43
CA SER A 124 7.83 -10.21 -8.51
C SER A 124 6.65 -10.92 -7.85
N MET A 125 5.62 -10.17 -7.42
CA MET A 125 4.44 -10.76 -6.79
C MET A 125 3.62 -11.60 -7.77
N VAL A 126 3.40 -11.12 -8.99
CA VAL A 126 2.66 -11.87 -10.02
C VAL A 126 3.41 -13.13 -10.44
N ARG A 127 4.74 -13.07 -10.54
CA ARG A 127 5.59 -14.23 -10.85
C ARG A 127 5.53 -15.29 -9.76
N ASP A 128 5.70 -14.87 -8.50
CA ASP A 128 5.80 -15.77 -7.36
C ASP A 128 4.43 -16.23 -6.85
N HIS A 129 3.37 -15.45 -7.11
CA HIS A 129 2.00 -15.65 -6.65
C HIS A 129 0.99 -15.25 -7.73
N PRO A 130 0.94 -15.96 -8.86
CA PRO A 130 0.06 -15.61 -9.98
C PRO A 130 -1.43 -15.66 -9.62
N GLU A 131 -1.80 -16.46 -8.63
CA GLU A 131 -3.16 -16.56 -8.10
C GLU A 131 -3.68 -15.23 -7.55
N LEU A 132 -2.80 -14.37 -7.04
CA LEU A 132 -3.19 -13.06 -6.52
C LEU A 132 -3.69 -12.12 -7.62
N ALA A 133 -3.20 -12.28 -8.86
CA ALA A 133 -3.58 -11.44 -9.98
C ALA A 133 -5.04 -11.65 -10.40
N GLN A 134 -5.59 -12.85 -10.19
CA GLN A 134 -6.90 -13.22 -10.71
C GLN A 134 -8.02 -12.32 -10.14
N TRP A 135 -8.00 -12.05 -8.84
CA TRP A 135 -8.98 -11.15 -8.23
C TRP A 135 -8.95 -9.74 -8.84
N TRP A 136 -7.76 -9.23 -9.11
CA TRP A 136 -7.57 -7.89 -9.71
C TRP A 136 -8.06 -7.86 -11.16
N ILE A 137 -7.77 -8.91 -11.93
CA ILE A 137 -8.25 -9.11 -13.30
C ILE A 137 -9.79 -9.14 -13.32
N ASP A 138 -10.40 -9.91 -12.44
CA ASP A 138 -11.85 -10.04 -12.37
C ASP A 138 -12.53 -8.72 -11.98
N ALA A 139 -11.93 -7.96 -11.07
CA ALA A 139 -12.41 -6.65 -10.67
C ALA A 139 -12.35 -5.64 -11.84
N GLU A 140 -11.27 -5.64 -12.63
CA GLU A 140 -11.13 -4.80 -13.81
C GLU A 140 -12.18 -5.16 -14.89
N LYS A 141 -12.37 -6.46 -15.15
CA LYS A 141 -13.35 -6.95 -16.13
C LYS A 141 -14.78 -6.62 -15.71
N ARG A 142 -15.12 -6.85 -14.45
CA ARG A 142 -16.47 -6.61 -13.89
C ARG A 142 -16.92 -5.17 -14.07
N LEU A 143 -16.02 -4.21 -13.87
CA LEU A 143 -16.34 -2.77 -13.96
C LEU A 143 -15.96 -2.13 -15.29
N ASN A 144 -15.32 -2.87 -16.18
CA ASN A 144 -14.71 -2.32 -17.40
C ASN A 144 -13.83 -1.10 -17.10
N ARG A 145 -12.99 -1.23 -16.07
CA ARG A 145 -12.08 -0.18 -15.55
C ARG A 145 -10.71 -0.79 -15.29
N ARG A 146 -9.70 0.05 -15.07
CA ARG A 146 -8.33 -0.36 -14.73
C ARG A 146 -7.90 0.28 -13.41
N PHE A 147 -7.09 -0.44 -12.63
CA PHE A 147 -6.41 0.11 -11.46
C PHE A 147 -5.26 1.03 -11.87
N GLU A 148 -4.58 0.68 -12.94
CA GLU A 148 -3.52 1.48 -13.56
C GLU A 148 -4.02 2.13 -14.87
N ARG A 149 -3.47 3.34 -15.16
CA ARG A 149 -3.88 4.08 -16.34
C ARG A 149 -3.41 3.44 -17.65
N ASN A 150 -2.20 2.91 -17.64
CA ASN A 150 -1.48 2.56 -18.87
C ASN A 150 -1.71 1.10 -19.28
N ARG A 151 -1.91 0.17 -18.33
CA ARG A 151 -2.00 -1.26 -18.60
C ARG A 151 -2.95 -1.95 -17.62
N GLY A 152 -3.78 -2.88 -18.12
CA GLY A 152 -4.63 -3.70 -17.27
C GLY A 152 -3.85 -4.83 -16.59
N MET A 153 -4.37 -5.36 -15.49
CA MET A 153 -3.72 -6.42 -14.72
C MET A 153 -3.56 -7.71 -15.52
N GLU A 154 -4.51 -8.06 -16.38
CA GLU A 154 -4.41 -9.26 -17.25
C GLU A 154 -3.25 -9.14 -18.24
N GLU A 155 -3.13 -7.97 -18.88
CA GLU A 155 -2.03 -7.68 -19.80
C GLU A 155 -0.69 -7.67 -19.07
N PHE A 156 -0.65 -7.12 -17.87
CA PHE A 156 0.52 -7.13 -17.02
C PHE A 156 0.94 -8.53 -16.61
N ALA A 157 0.00 -9.37 -16.17
CA ALA A 157 0.29 -10.75 -15.80
C ALA A 157 0.80 -11.57 -16.99
N LYS A 158 0.22 -11.40 -18.18
CA LYS A 158 0.71 -12.03 -19.42
C LYS A 158 2.14 -11.59 -19.74
N PHE A 159 2.42 -10.30 -19.62
CA PHE A 159 3.75 -9.73 -19.83
C PHE A 159 4.77 -10.33 -18.86
N VAL A 160 4.47 -10.36 -17.56
CA VAL A 160 5.36 -10.94 -16.55
C VAL A 160 5.64 -12.42 -16.82
N ASN A 161 4.62 -13.19 -17.18
CA ASN A 161 4.78 -14.62 -17.47
C ASN A 161 5.57 -14.89 -18.78
N ALA A 162 5.52 -13.97 -19.74
CA ALA A 162 6.27 -14.06 -20.99
C ALA A 162 7.72 -13.57 -20.87
N GLN A 163 8.03 -12.77 -19.85
CA GLN A 163 9.35 -12.21 -19.61
C GLN A 163 10.08 -13.04 -18.56
N GLN A 164 11.29 -13.45 -18.87
CA GLN A 164 12.14 -14.09 -17.89
C GLN A 164 12.75 -13.06 -16.93
N ASP A 165 13.28 -13.50 -15.79
CA ASP A 165 13.78 -12.69 -14.66
C ASP A 165 14.74 -11.57 -15.03
N TRP A 166 15.43 -11.67 -16.17
CA TRP A 166 16.48 -10.73 -16.55
C TRP A 166 15.98 -9.29 -16.76
N ILE A 167 14.72 -9.08 -17.20
CA ILE A 167 14.17 -7.74 -17.41
C ILE A 167 13.95 -6.99 -16.07
N PHE A 168 13.50 -7.72 -15.05
CA PHE A 168 13.20 -7.11 -13.75
C PHE A 168 14.40 -6.99 -12.83
N ASN A 169 15.51 -7.63 -13.20
CA ASN A 169 16.78 -7.54 -12.50
C ASN A 169 17.65 -6.38 -12.97
N ASN A 170 17.33 -5.75 -14.10
CA ASN A 170 18.14 -4.71 -14.71
C ASN A 170 17.59 -3.32 -14.37
N GLU A 171 18.34 -2.52 -13.60
CA GLU A 171 17.91 -1.19 -13.09
C GLU A 171 17.58 -0.18 -14.18
N ALA A 172 18.17 -0.35 -15.38
CA ALA A 172 18.05 0.60 -16.48
C ALA A 172 16.64 0.67 -17.10
N PHE A 173 15.77 -0.31 -16.85
CA PHE A 173 14.47 -0.42 -17.51
C PHE A 173 13.26 -0.11 -16.64
N LEU A 174 13.46 0.17 -15.35
CA LEU A 174 12.35 0.38 -14.43
C LEU A 174 12.22 1.85 -14.10
N CYS A 175 11.26 2.49 -14.75
CA CYS A 175 10.80 3.80 -14.29
C CYS A 175 10.29 3.63 -12.84
N GLN A 176 11.08 4.10 -11.90
CA GLN A 176 10.69 4.10 -10.49
C GLN A 176 9.54 5.11 -10.35
N LYS A 177 8.34 4.63 -10.14
CA LYS A 177 7.33 5.44 -9.46
C LYS A 177 7.87 5.69 -8.07
N ASP A 178 8.21 6.94 -7.79
CA ASP A 178 8.80 7.35 -6.53
C ASP A 178 8.06 6.69 -5.37
N GLY A 179 8.82 5.86 -4.68
CA GLY A 179 8.53 5.48 -3.34
C GLY A 179 7.46 4.45 -3.06
N GLY A 180 6.73 3.82 -3.98
CA GLY A 180 5.79 2.68 -3.70
C GLY A 180 4.98 2.72 -2.39
N GLU A 181 4.99 3.85 -1.71
CA GLU A 181 4.40 4.07 -0.40
C GLU A 181 3.05 4.78 -0.57
N CYS A 182 2.07 4.33 0.18
CA CYS A 182 0.80 5.01 0.30
C CYS A 182 1.04 6.40 0.91
N THR A 183 1.31 7.40 0.11
CA THR A 183 1.21 8.80 0.54
C THR A 183 -0.26 9.07 0.79
N GLY A 184 -0.65 9.03 2.06
CA GLY A 184 -2.01 9.18 2.57
C GLY A 184 -2.59 10.54 2.37
#